data_941219cd489b12465e7207024b90ff9b
#
_entry.id   941219cd489b12465e7207024b90ff9b
#
_cell.length_a   1.000
_cell.length_b   1.000
_cell.length_c   1.000
_cell.angle_alpha   90.00
_cell.angle_beta   90.00
_cell.angle_gamma   90.00
#
_symmetry.space_group_name_H-M   'P 1'
#
loop_
_entity.id
_entity.type
_entity.pdbx_description
1 polymer ?
#
loop_
_entity_poly.entity_id
_entity_poly.type
_entity_poly.pdbx_seq_one_letter_code
_entity_poly.pdbx_strand_id
1 'polypeptide(L)'
;MGSYDKINYLLRPNKSVERKMVCEMLSGISNIRNLSTYIYVGLGSVYFADFMLFHRNLGIKKMVSIESDNKVKERCEFNKPFSCIELKMGDSTSVLPNLNLQDTNSIVWMDYDSAISDTVFSDINTVVSKMTPDSFFMLSLNADTINLKEPLEEDKDIIDPQRKVVEMIGDERFPNHFRDVEMTAKQYLNLLHHCIMTEINTVVQKRNGMNDEKVLFHQTVNFIYLDGIRMLTVGGFLFKQEDAEEHLEKMCTRSLPFYRNSEEVYKIQCPILSLKEIQALNSHLPCIVHDDGKLDDEFLNSFPLSNQEIRKYAALYRYYPNYVETLL
;
A
#
# COMPACT_ATOMS: atom_id res chain seq x y z
N MET A 1 -6.56 -9.95 20.82
CA MET A 1 -7.78 -9.93 19.99
C MET A 1 -7.35 -9.32 18.66
N GLY A 2 -7.38 -10.08 17.58
CA GLY A 2 -6.87 -9.63 16.28
C GLY A 2 -7.72 -8.49 15.69
N SER A 3 -7.13 -7.70 14.78
CA SER A 3 -7.84 -6.60 14.09
C SER A 3 -9.09 -7.09 13.33
N TYR A 4 -9.07 -8.34 12.83
CA TYR A 4 -10.19 -9.01 12.13
C TYR A 4 -11.42 -9.27 13.01
N ASP A 5 -11.31 -9.26 14.34
CA ASP A 5 -12.44 -9.40 15.26
C ASP A 5 -13.23 -8.09 15.43
N LYS A 6 -12.61 -6.97 15.11
CA LYS A 6 -13.16 -5.63 15.30
C LYS A 6 -13.56 -4.96 13.98
N ILE A 7 -12.96 -5.33 12.87
CA ILE A 7 -13.10 -4.65 11.58
C ILE A 7 -13.42 -5.67 10.49
N ASN A 8 -14.52 -5.44 9.76
CA ASN A 8 -14.75 -6.15 8.51
C ASN A 8 -13.91 -5.51 7.40
N TYR A 9 -12.84 -6.17 7.01
CA TYR A 9 -11.89 -5.68 5.99
C TYR A 9 -12.52 -5.46 4.61
N LEU A 10 -13.66 -6.08 4.31
CA LEU A 10 -14.40 -5.84 3.07
C LEU A 10 -15.15 -4.51 3.07
N LEU A 11 -15.44 -3.95 4.26
CA LEU A 11 -16.21 -2.72 4.43
C LEU A 11 -15.35 -1.46 4.62
N ARG A 12 -14.03 -1.53 4.41
CA ARG A 12 -13.12 -0.38 4.48
C ARG A 12 -13.05 0.32 3.12
N PRO A 13 -13.76 1.46 2.93
CA PRO A 13 -13.91 2.07 1.61
C PRO A 13 -12.59 2.57 1.03
N ASN A 14 -11.77 3.27 1.83
CA ASN A 14 -10.49 3.80 1.35
C ASN A 14 -9.49 2.67 1.04
N LYS A 15 -9.44 1.63 1.86
CA LYS A 15 -8.61 0.43 1.61
C LYS A 15 -9.08 -0.32 0.35
N SER A 16 -10.40 -0.36 0.09
CA SER A 16 -10.93 -0.95 -1.14
C SER A 16 -10.49 -0.18 -2.38
N VAL A 17 -10.51 1.15 -2.31
CA VAL A 17 -9.99 2.03 -3.38
C VAL A 17 -8.50 1.81 -3.59
N GLU A 18 -7.71 1.80 -2.51
CA GLU A 18 -6.27 1.51 -2.57
C GLU A 18 -5.98 0.22 -3.32
N ARG A 19 -6.64 -0.89 -2.94
CA ARG A 19 -6.45 -2.20 -3.60
C ARG A 19 -6.74 -2.14 -5.09
N LYS A 20 -7.79 -1.45 -5.51
CA LYS A 20 -8.17 -1.32 -6.92
C LYS A 20 -7.20 -0.44 -7.70
N MET A 21 -6.73 0.67 -7.12
CA MET A 21 -5.70 1.53 -7.72
C MET A 21 -4.40 0.76 -7.93
N VAL A 22 -3.95 0.03 -6.91
CA VAL A 22 -2.76 -0.83 -7.00
C VAL A 22 -2.98 -1.92 -8.06
N CYS A 23 -4.15 -2.54 -8.10
CA CYS A 23 -4.48 -3.55 -9.11
C CYS A 23 -4.40 -2.97 -10.55
N GLU A 24 -4.89 -1.75 -10.78
CA GLU A 24 -4.77 -1.08 -12.08
C GLU A 24 -3.30 -0.79 -12.42
N MET A 25 -2.52 -0.27 -11.48
CA MET A 25 -1.08 -0.05 -11.69
C MET A 25 -0.35 -1.33 -12.05
N LEU A 26 -0.60 -2.41 -11.32
CA LEU A 26 0.01 -3.72 -11.56
C LEU A 26 -0.41 -4.34 -12.89
N SER A 27 -1.61 -4.03 -13.40
CA SER A 27 -2.05 -4.51 -14.71
C SER A 27 -1.14 -4.07 -15.86
N GLY A 28 -0.48 -2.91 -15.72
CA GLY A 28 0.53 -2.41 -16.65
C GLY A 28 1.71 -3.36 -16.86
N ILE A 29 2.03 -4.20 -15.86
CA ILE A 29 3.07 -5.23 -15.98
C ILE A 29 2.82 -6.15 -17.19
N SER A 30 1.55 -6.39 -17.56
CA SER A 30 1.21 -7.24 -18.70
C SER A 30 1.80 -6.76 -20.02
N ASN A 31 2.20 -5.48 -20.12
CA ASN A 31 2.85 -4.92 -21.30
C ASN A 31 4.35 -5.23 -21.40
N ILE A 32 4.95 -5.73 -20.33
CA ILE A 32 6.38 -6.08 -20.26
C ILE A 32 6.62 -7.56 -19.88
N ARG A 33 5.73 -8.15 -19.08
CA ARG A 33 5.86 -9.52 -18.55
C ARG A 33 4.50 -10.21 -18.44
N ASN A 34 4.52 -11.54 -18.40
CA ASN A 34 3.32 -12.33 -18.16
C ASN A 34 3.00 -12.41 -16.64
N LEU A 35 1.97 -11.69 -16.18
CA LEU A 35 1.54 -11.67 -14.78
C LEU A 35 1.19 -13.05 -14.20
N SER A 36 0.76 -14.02 -15.04
CA SER A 36 0.42 -15.37 -14.55
C SER A 36 1.63 -16.16 -14.03
N THR A 37 2.85 -15.69 -14.33
CA THR A 37 4.10 -16.30 -13.84
C THR A 37 4.58 -15.69 -12.52
N TYR A 38 4.00 -14.57 -12.10
CA TYR A 38 4.36 -13.91 -10.85
C TYR A 38 3.88 -14.68 -9.63
N ILE A 39 4.62 -14.50 -8.53
CA ILE A 39 4.14 -14.86 -7.20
C ILE A 39 3.63 -13.61 -6.49
N TYR A 40 2.43 -13.70 -5.91
CA TYR A 40 1.93 -12.69 -4.97
C TYR A 40 2.21 -13.13 -3.54
N VAL A 41 2.77 -12.26 -2.72
CA VAL A 41 3.00 -12.47 -1.29
C VAL A 41 2.35 -11.33 -0.52
N GLY A 42 1.47 -11.68 0.42
CA GLY A 42 0.79 -10.72 1.28
C GLY A 42 0.66 -11.18 2.72
N LEU A 43 0.48 -10.24 3.65
CA LEU A 43 0.14 -10.58 5.02
C LEU A 43 -1.26 -11.14 5.09
N GLY A 44 -1.43 -12.18 5.89
CA GLY A 44 -2.66 -12.95 6.00
C GLY A 44 -3.82 -12.16 6.59
N SER A 45 -5.01 -12.55 6.19
CA SER A 45 -6.28 -12.14 6.77
C SER A 45 -7.31 -13.20 6.49
N VAL A 46 -8.27 -13.39 7.39
CA VAL A 46 -9.42 -14.30 7.18
C VAL A 46 -10.30 -13.91 5.98
N TYR A 47 -10.10 -12.74 5.39
CA TYR A 47 -10.92 -12.19 4.30
C TYR A 47 -10.31 -12.33 2.90
N PHE A 48 -9.02 -12.49 2.75
CA PHE A 48 -8.31 -12.64 1.46
C PHE A 48 -8.70 -11.62 0.37
N ALA A 49 -9.00 -10.38 0.74
CA ALA A 49 -9.59 -9.39 -0.16
C ALA A 49 -8.70 -9.00 -1.35
N ASP A 50 -7.41 -8.78 -1.10
CA ASP A 50 -6.39 -8.50 -2.10
C ASP A 50 -6.05 -9.74 -2.95
N PHE A 51 -5.97 -10.92 -2.33
CA PHE A 51 -5.79 -12.20 -3.02
C PHE A 51 -6.89 -12.46 -4.04
N MET A 52 -8.17 -12.24 -3.63
CA MET A 52 -9.31 -12.38 -4.55
C MET A 52 -9.21 -11.41 -5.72
N LEU A 53 -8.90 -10.15 -5.42
CA LEU A 53 -8.81 -9.11 -6.43
C LEU A 53 -7.71 -9.40 -7.45
N PHE A 54 -6.50 -9.70 -6.97
CA PHE A 54 -5.33 -9.90 -7.83
C PHE A 54 -5.40 -11.20 -8.63
N HIS A 55 -5.92 -12.28 -8.04
CA HIS A 55 -6.16 -13.50 -8.82
C HIS A 55 -7.15 -13.26 -9.95
N ARG A 56 -8.30 -12.61 -9.67
CA ARG A 56 -9.36 -12.42 -10.67
C ARG A 56 -8.99 -11.44 -11.77
N ASN A 57 -8.29 -10.34 -11.42
CA ASN A 57 -8.04 -9.26 -12.38
C ASN A 57 -6.66 -9.35 -13.03
N LEU A 58 -5.67 -9.92 -12.37
CA LEU A 58 -4.29 -10.02 -12.86
C LEU A 58 -3.92 -11.43 -13.29
N GLY A 59 -4.74 -12.43 -13.00
CA GLY A 59 -4.50 -13.82 -13.38
C GLY A 59 -3.33 -14.49 -12.65
N ILE A 60 -2.91 -13.95 -11.50
CA ILE A 60 -1.82 -14.52 -10.69
C ILE A 60 -2.22 -15.89 -10.16
N LYS A 61 -1.37 -16.92 -10.39
CA LYS A 61 -1.67 -18.31 -10.08
C LYS A 61 -0.82 -18.91 -8.96
N LYS A 62 0.10 -18.13 -8.39
CA LYS A 62 0.92 -18.51 -7.23
C LYS A 62 0.79 -17.42 -6.19
N MET A 63 0.24 -17.74 -5.04
CA MET A 63 -0.03 -16.76 -4.00
C MET A 63 0.36 -17.31 -2.62
N VAL A 64 1.03 -16.53 -1.81
CA VAL A 64 1.42 -16.88 -0.44
C VAL A 64 0.81 -15.89 0.54
N SER A 65 0.01 -16.41 1.46
CA SER A 65 -0.57 -15.65 2.57
C SER A 65 0.21 -15.96 3.85
N ILE A 66 0.83 -14.96 4.46
CA ILE A 66 1.59 -15.10 5.71
C ILE A 66 0.69 -14.68 6.87
N GLU A 67 0.49 -15.58 7.85
CA GLU A 67 -0.37 -15.32 9.01
C GLU A 67 0.37 -15.72 10.30
N SER A 68 0.49 -14.78 11.23
CA SER A 68 1.21 -14.99 12.48
C SER A 68 0.32 -15.58 13.60
N ASP A 69 -0.98 -15.32 13.60
CA ASP A 69 -1.89 -15.82 14.62
C ASP A 69 -2.33 -17.27 14.36
N ASN A 70 -1.70 -18.21 15.07
CA ASN A 70 -2.06 -19.62 14.97
C ASN A 70 -3.52 -19.94 15.33
N LYS A 71 -4.21 -19.07 16.08
CA LYS A 71 -5.62 -19.29 16.48
C LYS A 71 -6.57 -19.18 15.29
N VAL A 72 -6.19 -18.46 14.23
CA VAL A 72 -7.04 -18.31 13.05
C VAL A 72 -6.66 -19.24 11.90
N LYS A 73 -5.67 -20.10 12.07
CA LYS A 73 -5.21 -21.03 11.03
C LYS A 73 -6.33 -21.80 10.33
N GLU A 74 -7.17 -22.49 11.10
CA GLU A 74 -8.28 -23.28 10.55
C GLU A 74 -9.29 -22.39 9.81
N ARG A 75 -9.57 -21.20 10.36
CA ARG A 75 -10.47 -20.23 9.75
C ARG A 75 -9.88 -19.67 8.44
N CYS A 76 -8.59 -19.39 8.39
CA CYS A 76 -7.91 -18.97 7.17
C CYS A 76 -7.92 -20.08 6.12
N GLU A 77 -7.61 -21.33 6.50
CA GLU A 77 -7.66 -22.47 5.58
C GLU A 77 -9.05 -22.67 5.00
N PHE A 78 -10.10 -22.58 5.82
CA PHE A 78 -11.49 -22.68 5.39
C PHE A 78 -11.91 -21.56 4.43
N ASN A 79 -11.45 -20.34 4.69
CA ASN A 79 -11.83 -19.14 3.95
C ASN A 79 -11.01 -18.92 2.68
N LYS A 80 -9.97 -19.70 2.40
CA LYS A 80 -9.19 -19.56 1.16
C LYS A 80 -10.11 -19.60 -0.06
N PRO A 81 -10.19 -18.51 -0.86
CA PRO A 81 -11.11 -18.43 -1.97
C PRO A 81 -10.65 -19.24 -3.19
N PHE A 82 -9.35 -19.58 -3.27
CA PHE A 82 -8.77 -20.27 -4.42
C PHE A 82 -7.68 -21.25 -3.98
N SER A 83 -7.53 -22.34 -4.72
CA SER A 83 -6.53 -23.39 -4.47
C SER A 83 -5.08 -22.92 -4.75
N CYS A 84 -4.90 -21.83 -5.46
CA CYS A 84 -3.58 -21.25 -5.76
C CYS A 84 -2.97 -20.44 -4.58
N ILE A 85 -3.68 -20.36 -3.44
CA ILE A 85 -3.20 -19.67 -2.25
C ILE A 85 -2.62 -20.68 -1.27
N GLU A 86 -1.33 -20.53 -0.97
CA GLU A 86 -0.64 -21.25 0.08
C GLU A 86 -0.65 -20.40 1.36
N LEU A 87 -1.12 -20.99 2.48
CA LEU A 87 -1.05 -20.35 3.78
C LEU A 87 0.26 -20.73 4.47
N LYS A 88 1.08 -19.75 4.82
CA LYS A 88 2.31 -19.91 5.61
C LYS A 88 2.07 -19.34 7.01
N MET A 89 2.09 -20.21 8.01
CA MET A 89 1.97 -19.78 9.40
C MET A 89 3.33 -19.35 9.95
N GLY A 90 3.37 -18.20 10.61
CA GLY A 90 4.53 -17.61 11.25
C GLY A 90 4.64 -16.11 11.02
N ASP A 91 5.55 -15.47 11.73
CA ASP A 91 5.87 -14.06 11.54
C ASP A 91 6.55 -13.83 10.20
N SER A 92 6.35 -12.66 9.61
CA SER A 92 6.94 -12.29 8.32
C SER A 92 8.45 -12.48 8.29
N THR A 93 9.16 -12.08 9.35
CA THR A 93 10.60 -12.25 9.52
C THR A 93 11.07 -13.70 9.50
N SER A 94 10.22 -14.65 9.85
CA SER A 94 10.54 -16.09 9.81
C SER A 94 10.16 -16.74 8.47
N VAL A 95 9.12 -16.25 7.81
CA VAL A 95 8.59 -16.82 6.58
C VAL A 95 9.28 -16.27 5.33
N LEU A 96 9.44 -14.94 5.22
CA LEU A 96 10.02 -14.28 4.06
C LEU A 96 11.43 -14.79 3.66
N PRO A 97 12.36 -15.07 4.62
CA PRO A 97 13.66 -15.63 4.26
C PRO A 97 13.61 -16.97 3.53
N ASN A 98 12.53 -17.74 3.72
CA ASN A 98 12.34 -19.06 3.14
C ASN A 98 11.55 -19.04 1.81
N LEU A 99 11.10 -17.86 1.37
CA LEU A 99 10.45 -17.72 0.07
C LEU A 99 11.48 -17.58 -1.04
N ASN A 100 11.23 -18.26 -2.15
CA ASN A 100 12.06 -18.15 -3.34
C ASN A 100 11.63 -16.95 -4.20
N LEU A 101 12.12 -15.75 -3.85
CA LEU A 101 11.88 -14.49 -4.58
C LEU A 101 12.97 -14.19 -5.62
N GLN A 102 14.05 -14.98 -5.65
CA GLN A 102 15.20 -14.76 -6.54
C GLN A 102 15.07 -15.44 -7.91
N ASP A 103 14.15 -16.39 -8.05
CA ASP A 103 13.95 -17.14 -9.31
C ASP A 103 12.62 -16.79 -10.00
N THR A 104 11.82 -15.90 -9.41
CA THR A 104 10.48 -15.57 -9.90
C THR A 104 10.17 -14.10 -9.64
N ASN A 105 9.61 -13.43 -10.66
CA ASN A 105 9.08 -12.09 -10.45
C ASN A 105 7.98 -12.12 -9.40
N SER A 106 7.97 -11.13 -8.54
CA SER A 106 7.10 -11.11 -7.37
C SER A 106 6.35 -9.77 -7.23
N ILE A 107 5.16 -9.87 -6.67
CA ILE A 107 4.40 -8.74 -6.13
C ILE A 107 4.30 -9.01 -4.63
N VAL A 108 4.93 -8.17 -3.83
CA VAL A 108 4.95 -8.31 -2.37
C VAL A 108 4.25 -7.11 -1.74
N TRP A 109 3.18 -7.35 -1.00
CA TRP A 109 2.47 -6.34 -0.22
C TRP A 109 2.50 -6.68 1.26
N MET A 110 3.29 -5.96 2.02
CA MET A 110 3.37 -6.07 3.48
C MET A 110 2.39 -5.08 4.12
N ASP A 111 1.15 -5.53 4.37
CA ASP A 111 0.06 -4.69 4.91
C ASP A 111 0.01 -4.81 6.45
N TYR A 112 0.92 -4.09 7.13
CA TYR A 112 0.97 -4.05 8.59
C TYR A 112 -0.18 -3.20 9.15
N ASP A 113 -0.80 -3.68 10.22
CA ASP A 113 -1.76 -2.91 11.01
C ASP A 113 -1.11 -2.16 12.20
N SER A 114 0.18 -2.40 12.42
CA SER A 114 1.01 -1.77 13.44
C SER A 114 1.79 -0.57 12.92
N ALA A 115 2.36 0.20 13.83
CA ALA A 115 3.33 1.24 13.52
C ALA A 115 4.66 0.67 13.02
N ILE A 116 5.54 1.53 12.51
CA ILE A 116 6.88 1.16 12.06
C ILE A 116 7.69 0.52 13.20
N SER A 117 8.50 -0.47 12.87
CA SER A 117 9.33 -1.20 13.83
C SER A 117 10.54 -1.85 13.14
N ASP A 118 11.47 -2.40 13.91
CA ASP A 118 12.59 -3.18 13.38
C ASP A 118 12.17 -4.33 12.48
N THR A 119 11.02 -4.95 12.75
CA THR A 119 10.43 -5.99 11.90
C THR A 119 10.21 -5.49 10.48
N VAL A 120 9.65 -4.28 10.32
CA VAL A 120 9.39 -3.67 9.00
C VAL A 120 10.70 -3.50 8.22
N PHE A 121 11.75 -3.01 8.86
CA PHE A 121 13.07 -2.84 8.20
C PHE A 121 13.72 -4.18 7.85
N SER A 122 13.61 -5.16 8.71
CA SER A 122 14.09 -6.53 8.45
C SER A 122 13.40 -7.14 7.23
N ASP A 123 12.08 -6.95 7.12
CA ASP A 123 11.28 -7.45 6.01
C ASP A 123 11.61 -6.71 4.70
N ILE A 124 11.80 -5.37 4.73
CA ILE A 124 12.32 -4.60 3.59
C ILE A 124 13.65 -5.18 3.10
N ASN A 125 14.60 -5.38 4.01
CA ASN A 125 15.91 -5.94 3.68
C ASN A 125 15.77 -7.32 3.02
N THR A 126 14.98 -8.20 3.62
CA THR A 126 14.77 -9.57 3.13
C THR A 126 14.15 -9.59 1.74
N VAL A 127 13.09 -8.83 1.53
CA VAL A 127 12.36 -8.82 0.25
C VAL A 127 13.18 -8.14 -0.84
N VAL A 128 13.62 -6.89 -0.63
CA VAL A 128 14.29 -6.09 -1.66
C VAL A 128 15.65 -6.69 -2.05
N SER A 129 16.35 -7.37 -1.13
CA SER A 129 17.61 -8.06 -1.46
C SER A 129 17.42 -9.27 -2.37
N LYS A 130 16.25 -9.94 -2.30
CA LYS A 130 15.98 -11.20 -3.01
C LYS A 130 15.19 -11.03 -4.30
N MET A 131 14.29 -10.05 -4.37
CA MET A 131 13.38 -9.93 -5.51
C MET A 131 14.11 -9.66 -6.83
N THR A 132 13.58 -10.24 -7.92
CA THR A 132 14.12 -10.04 -9.26
C THR A 132 13.72 -8.68 -9.85
N PRO A 133 14.46 -8.13 -10.83
CA PRO A 133 13.97 -6.99 -11.61
C PRO A 133 12.57 -7.26 -12.18
N ASP A 134 11.80 -6.20 -12.43
CA ASP A 134 10.39 -6.19 -12.83
C ASP A 134 9.42 -6.68 -11.74
N SER A 135 9.89 -6.82 -10.51
CA SER A 135 9.05 -7.12 -9.36
C SER A 135 8.54 -5.84 -8.68
N PHE A 136 7.45 -5.98 -7.95
CA PHE A 136 6.81 -4.88 -7.21
C PHE A 136 6.84 -5.15 -5.71
N PHE A 137 7.26 -4.14 -4.95
CA PHE A 137 7.23 -4.17 -3.49
C PHE A 137 6.50 -2.95 -2.95
N MET A 138 5.59 -3.18 -2.03
CA MET A 138 5.02 -2.10 -1.22
C MET A 138 4.72 -2.55 0.20
N LEU A 139 4.65 -1.60 1.08
CA LEU A 139 4.22 -1.80 2.45
C LEU A 139 3.20 -0.73 2.87
N SER A 140 2.26 -1.14 3.71
CA SER A 140 1.33 -0.26 4.41
C SER A 140 1.58 -0.37 5.89
N LEU A 141 1.47 0.75 6.62
CA LEU A 141 1.63 0.76 8.08
C LEU A 141 0.77 1.84 8.73
N ASN A 142 0.54 1.67 10.03
CA ASN A 142 -0.14 2.66 10.84
C ASN A 142 0.74 3.90 11.01
N ALA A 143 0.27 5.02 10.48
CA ALA A 143 0.94 6.33 10.54
C ALA A 143 0.15 7.34 11.39
N ASP A 144 -0.63 6.85 12.34
CA ASP A 144 -1.37 7.72 13.26
C ASP A 144 -0.46 8.23 14.38
N THR A 145 -0.50 9.53 14.60
CA THR A 145 0.28 10.19 15.67
C THR A 145 -0.19 9.83 17.09
N ILE A 146 -1.29 9.08 17.22
CA ILE A 146 -1.72 8.59 18.53
C ILE A 146 -0.65 7.68 19.16
N ASN A 147 0.08 6.94 18.33
CA ASN A 147 1.18 6.08 18.78
C ASN A 147 2.33 6.87 19.43
N LEU A 148 2.47 8.16 19.05
CA LEU A 148 3.49 9.05 19.60
C LEU A 148 3.10 9.69 20.93
N LYS A 149 1.86 9.49 21.35
CA LYS A 149 1.32 9.97 22.64
C LYS A 149 1.39 8.91 23.73
N GLU A 150 1.91 7.74 23.40
CA GLU A 150 2.19 6.72 24.39
C GLU A 150 3.44 7.08 25.21
N PRO A 151 3.47 6.76 26.51
CA PRO A 151 4.66 6.95 27.33
C PRO A 151 5.87 6.18 26.78
N LEU A 152 7.06 6.65 27.11
CA LEU A 152 8.30 5.93 26.81
C LEU A 152 8.36 4.60 27.59
N GLU A 153 9.00 3.59 27.03
CA GLU A 153 9.13 2.29 27.70
C GLU A 153 10.02 2.37 28.95
N GLU A 154 11.09 3.18 28.88
CA GLU A 154 12.04 3.37 29.96
C GLU A 154 11.52 4.31 31.05
N ASP A 155 10.62 5.28 30.70
CA ASP A 155 10.07 6.26 31.64
C ASP A 155 8.60 6.55 31.30
N LYS A 156 7.70 5.88 32.01
CA LYS A 156 6.27 5.92 31.77
C LYS A 156 5.60 7.27 32.11
N ASP A 157 6.33 8.18 32.73
CA ASP A 157 5.84 9.53 33.04
C ASP A 157 6.19 10.53 31.94
N ILE A 158 7.03 10.15 30.99
CA ILE A 158 7.44 11.00 29.88
C ILE A 158 6.70 10.64 28.60
N ILE A 159 6.10 11.64 27.97
CA ILE A 159 5.55 11.58 26.61
C ILE A 159 6.39 12.51 25.74
N ASP A 160 7.26 11.92 24.93
CA ASP A 160 8.11 12.62 23.98
C ASP A 160 7.97 11.98 22.60
N PRO A 161 7.27 12.63 21.66
CA PRO A 161 7.04 12.07 20.32
C PRO A 161 8.30 11.72 19.55
N GLN A 162 9.38 12.50 19.67
CA GLN A 162 10.63 12.22 18.96
C GLN A 162 11.35 11.02 19.56
N ARG A 163 11.49 10.98 20.88
CA ARG A 163 12.07 9.83 21.59
C ARG A 163 11.26 8.56 21.34
N LYS A 164 9.91 8.69 21.29
CA LYS A 164 9.06 7.54 20.97
C LYS A 164 9.33 6.98 19.58
N VAL A 165 9.54 7.83 18.57
CA VAL A 165 9.96 7.36 17.24
C VAL A 165 11.33 6.70 17.31
N VAL A 166 12.29 7.27 18.04
CA VAL A 166 13.63 6.66 18.23
C VAL A 166 13.52 5.27 18.86
N GLU A 167 12.64 5.07 19.86
CA GLU A 167 12.38 3.73 20.41
C GLU A 167 11.84 2.74 19.36
N MET A 168 11.03 3.23 18.41
CA MET A 168 10.40 2.39 17.39
C MET A 168 11.35 1.97 16.27
N ILE A 169 12.32 2.83 15.89
CA ILE A 169 13.13 2.66 14.68
C ILE A 169 14.65 2.57 14.94
N GLY A 170 15.09 2.85 16.16
CA GLY A 170 16.50 2.99 16.52
C GLY A 170 17.07 4.38 16.21
N ASP A 171 18.04 4.83 17.00
CA ASP A 171 18.68 6.15 16.85
C ASP A 171 19.45 6.29 15.52
N GLU A 172 20.02 5.19 15.06
CA GLU A 172 20.79 5.12 13.81
C GLU A 172 19.93 5.35 12.55
N ARG A 173 18.62 5.08 12.64
CA ARG A 173 17.65 5.30 11.53
C ARG A 173 16.94 6.64 11.65
N PHE A 174 17.04 7.31 12.79
CA PHE A 174 16.38 8.61 12.99
C PHE A 174 17.17 9.71 12.27
N PRO A 175 16.61 10.36 11.23
CA PRO A 175 17.37 11.30 10.42
C PRO A 175 17.66 12.61 11.18
N ASN A 176 18.89 13.11 11.12
CA ASN A 176 19.31 14.29 11.86
C ASN A 176 18.44 15.54 11.60
N HIS A 177 17.97 15.71 10.37
CA HIS A 177 17.15 16.87 10.00
C HIS A 177 15.72 16.86 10.59
N PHE A 178 15.29 15.76 11.25
CA PHE A 178 14.03 15.70 11.99
C PHE A 178 14.21 15.90 13.51
N ARG A 179 15.45 15.97 14.03
CA ARG A 179 15.70 16.03 15.50
C ARG A 179 15.16 17.29 16.17
N ASP A 180 15.16 18.42 15.44
CA ASP A 180 14.71 19.72 15.97
C ASP A 180 13.33 20.14 15.40
N VAL A 181 12.58 19.19 14.82
CA VAL A 181 11.30 19.46 14.18
C VAL A 181 10.16 18.96 15.06
N GLU A 182 9.16 19.80 15.31
CA GLU A 182 7.93 19.37 15.97
C GLU A 182 7.28 18.21 15.21
N MET A 183 6.98 17.12 15.90
CA MET A 183 6.43 15.90 15.29
C MET A 183 4.92 16.03 15.04
N THR A 184 4.55 16.93 14.14
CA THR A 184 3.18 17.04 13.63
C THR A 184 2.82 15.80 12.77
N ALA A 185 1.53 15.60 12.51
CA ALA A 185 1.07 14.50 11.65
C ALA A 185 1.72 14.52 10.25
N LYS A 186 1.99 15.72 9.69
CA LYS A 186 2.67 15.85 8.41
C LYS A 186 4.14 15.46 8.53
N GLN A 187 4.83 15.92 9.57
CA GLN A 187 6.24 15.60 9.80
C GLN A 187 6.45 14.11 10.08
N TYR A 188 5.52 13.49 10.82
CA TYR A 188 5.57 12.05 11.05
C TYR A 188 5.42 11.25 9.74
N LEU A 189 4.49 11.62 8.87
CA LEU A 189 4.36 11.00 7.53
C LEU A 189 5.63 11.15 6.69
N ASN A 190 6.21 12.35 6.67
CA ASN A 190 7.45 12.60 5.94
C ASN A 190 8.63 11.78 6.50
N LEU A 191 8.73 11.69 7.81
CA LEU A 191 9.75 10.88 8.48
C LEU A 191 9.60 9.39 8.15
N LEU A 192 8.37 8.84 8.24
CA LEU A 192 8.11 7.44 7.90
C LEU A 192 8.47 7.14 6.44
N HIS A 193 8.02 7.99 5.51
CA HIS A 193 8.37 7.86 4.09
C HIS A 193 9.90 7.90 3.89
N HIS A 194 10.58 8.88 4.52
CA HIS A 194 12.03 9.00 4.43
C HIS A 194 12.75 7.75 4.94
N CYS A 195 12.38 7.23 6.10
CA CYS A 195 13.00 6.03 6.68
C CYS A 195 12.79 4.80 5.78
N ILE A 196 11.58 4.58 5.27
CA ILE A 196 11.25 3.48 4.38
C ILE A 196 12.08 3.56 3.09
N MET A 197 12.09 4.71 2.43
CA MET A 197 12.81 4.89 1.16
C MET A 197 14.33 4.83 1.36
N THR A 198 14.85 5.34 2.46
CA THR A 198 16.28 5.23 2.81
C THR A 198 16.69 3.77 2.99
N GLU A 199 15.88 2.98 3.69
CA GLU A 199 16.16 1.55 3.87
C GLU A 199 16.14 0.80 2.53
N ILE A 200 15.10 0.98 1.71
CA ILE A 200 15.00 0.37 0.38
C ILE A 200 16.22 0.73 -0.48
N ASN A 201 16.57 2.02 -0.54
CA ASN A 201 17.70 2.48 -1.34
C ASN A 201 19.04 1.96 -0.82
N THR A 202 19.19 1.83 0.50
CA THR A 202 20.39 1.24 1.13
C THR A 202 20.56 -0.22 0.71
N VAL A 203 19.49 -1.00 0.69
CA VAL A 203 19.52 -2.40 0.23
C VAL A 203 19.85 -2.47 -1.26
N VAL A 204 19.24 -1.63 -2.09
CA VAL A 204 19.53 -1.54 -3.52
C VAL A 204 20.99 -1.18 -3.78
N GLN A 205 21.55 -0.21 -3.06
CA GLN A 205 22.95 0.17 -3.17
C GLN A 205 23.91 -0.97 -2.79
N LYS A 206 23.65 -1.66 -1.67
CA LYS A 206 24.42 -2.84 -1.25
C LYS A 206 24.38 -3.93 -2.32
N ARG A 207 23.20 -4.21 -2.86
CA ARG A 207 23.00 -5.18 -3.94
C ARG A 207 23.81 -4.79 -5.19
N ASN A 208 23.76 -3.52 -5.58
CA ASN A 208 24.49 -2.98 -6.72
C ASN A 208 26.01 -3.00 -6.51
N GLY A 209 26.48 -2.94 -5.26
CA GLY A 209 27.89 -3.11 -4.93
C GLY A 209 28.43 -4.53 -5.14
N MET A 210 27.55 -5.53 -5.11
CA MET A 210 27.90 -6.95 -5.17
C MET A 210 27.65 -7.60 -6.55
N ASN A 211 26.88 -6.96 -7.42
CA ASN A 211 26.46 -7.52 -8.69
C ASN A 211 26.83 -6.60 -9.86
N ASP A 212 27.13 -7.19 -11.02
CA ASP A 212 27.39 -6.42 -12.26
C ASP A 212 26.11 -5.79 -12.80
N GLU A 213 24.99 -6.52 -12.77
CA GLU A 213 23.68 -6.02 -13.16
C GLU A 213 23.16 -5.04 -12.10
N LYS A 214 23.02 -3.77 -12.50
CA LYS A 214 22.54 -2.72 -11.61
C LYS A 214 21.02 -2.64 -11.65
N VAL A 215 20.42 -2.47 -10.46
CA VAL A 215 18.99 -2.30 -10.28
C VAL A 215 18.70 -0.95 -9.64
N LEU A 216 17.48 -0.46 -9.84
CA LEU A 216 16.96 0.70 -9.12
C LEU A 216 15.56 0.39 -8.61
N PHE A 217 15.20 0.99 -7.48
CA PHE A 217 13.84 0.99 -6.99
C PHE A 217 13.16 2.29 -7.42
N HIS A 218 12.12 2.15 -8.25
CA HIS A 218 11.34 3.28 -8.73
C HIS A 218 10.02 3.36 -7.96
N GLN A 219 9.94 4.33 -7.06
CA GLN A 219 8.70 4.57 -6.30
C GLN A 219 7.56 4.95 -7.25
N THR A 220 6.37 4.38 -7.03
CA THR A 220 5.17 4.68 -7.80
C THR A 220 3.95 4.91 -6.92
N VAL A 221 4.05 4.52 -5.65
CA VAL A 221 2.99 4.60 -4.65
C VAL A 221 3.50 5.38 -3.44
N ASN A 222 2.73 6.39 -3.04
CA ASN A 222 2.84 7.08 -1.76
C ASN A 222 1.44 7.56 -1.37
N PHE A 223 0.67 6.68 -0.69
CA PHE A 223 -0.73 6.90 -0.38
C PHE A 223 -0.95 7.11 1.10
N ILE A 224 -1.92 7.97 1.43
CA ILE A 224 -2.48 8.07 2.78
C ILE A 224 -4.00 7.94 2.73
N TYR A 225 -4.56 7.26 3.71
CA TYR A 225 -6.00 7.17 3.91
C TYR A 225 -6.35 6.98 5.38
N LEU A 226 -7.64 7.14 5.71
CA LEU A 226 -8.18 7.01 7.06
C LEU A 226 -9.42 6.11 7.03
N ASP A 227 -9.29 4.88 7.53
CA ASP A 227 -10.40 3.96 7.79
C ASP A 227 -10.40 3.59 9.29
N GLY A 228 -10.64 4.59 10.14
CA GLY A 228 -10.49 4.51 11.60
C GLY A 228 -9.09 4.90 12.07
N ILE A 229 -8.05 4.40 11.45
CA ILE A 229 -6.63 4.69 11.72
C ILE A 229 -6.01 5.26 10.44
N ARG A 230 -5.10 6.23 10.59
CA ARG A 230 -4.34 6.76 9.45
C ARG A 230 -3.31 5.74 9.00
N MET A 231 -3.38 5.39 7.73
CA MET A 231 -2.44 4.48 7.07
C MET A 231 -1.56 5.23 6.07
N LEU A 232 -0.32 4.82 5.99
CA LEU A 232 0.64 5.21 4.95
C LEU A 232 0.99 3.96 4.13
N THR A 233 0.93 4.07 2.80
CA THR A 233 1.41 3.02 1.89
C THR A 233 2.49 3.59 0.98
N VAL A 234 3.66 2.97 0.99
CA VAL A 234 4.81 3.33 0.13
C VAL A 234 5.22 2.11 -0.66
N GLY A 235 5.49 2.28 -1.96
CA GLY A 235 5.89 1.18 -2.80
C GLY A 235 6.32 1.57 -4.21
N GLY A 236 6.83 0.58 -4.95
CA GLY A 236 7.32 0.79 -6.29
C GLY A 236 7.85 -0.48 -6.92
N PHE A 237 8.43 -0.32 -8.09
CA PHE A 237 9.03 -1.39 -8.88
C PHE A 237 10.55 -1.43 -8.71
N LEU A 238 11.09 -2.63 -8.65
CA LEU A 238 12.51 -2.86 -8.82
C LEU A 238 12.76 -3.17 -10.30
N PHE A 239 13.52 -2.33 -10.98
CA PHE A 239 13.89 -2.52 -12.38
C PHE A 239 15.38 -2.73 -12.53
N LYS A 240 15.82 -3.33 -13.65
CA LYS A 240 17.16 -3.08 -14.14
C LYS A 240 17.31 -1.61 -14.46
N GLN A 241 18.45 -1.02 -14.13
CA GLN A 241 18.67 0.40 -14.33
C GLN A 241 18.53 0.82 -15.79
N GLU A 242 18.96 -0.04 -16.72
CA GLU A 242 18.91 0.21 -18.17
C GLU A 242 17.49 0.11 -18.75
N ASP A 243 16.61 -0.72 -18.16
CA ASP A 243 15.26 -0.99 -18.68
C ASP A 243 14.17 -0.10 -18.06
N ALA A 244 14.49 0.61 -16.96
CA ALA A 244 13.51 1.27 -16.11
C ALA A 244 12.61 2.27 -16.84
N GLU A 245 13.18 3.15 -17.66
CA GLU A 245 12.40 4.18 -18.38
C GLU A 245 11.50 3.55 -19.43
N GLU A 246 12.01 2.61 -20.21
CA GLU A 246 11.25 1.88 -21.22
C GLU A 246 10.08 1.09 -20.60
N HIS A 247 10.34 0.41 -19.46
CA HIS A 247 9.31 -0.36 -18.78
C HIS A 247 8.22 0.55 -18.17
N LEU A 248 8.58 1.66 -17.55
CA LEU A 248 7.62 2.64 -17.03
C LEU A 248 6.73 3.23 -18.13
N GLU A 249 7.31 3.51 -19.30
CA GLU A 249 6.58 4.01 -20.46
C GLU A 249 5.60 2.94 -20.98
N LYS A 250 6.07 1.72 -21.23
CA LYS A 250 5.24 0.61 -21.69
C LYS A 250 4.10 0.25 -20.73
N MET A 251 4.36 0.34 -19.43
CA MET A 251 3.37 0.10 -18.38
C MET A 251 2.36 1.24 -18.25
N CYS A 252 2.59 2.40 -18.87
CA CYS A 252 1.77 3.60 -18.75
C CYS A 252 1.58 4.06 -17.28
N THR A 253 2.49 3.71 -16.39
CA THR A 253 2.37 3.95 -14.95
C THR A 253 2.28 5.43 -14.62
N ARG A 254 3.06 6.27 -15.31
CA ARG A 254 3.11 7.73 -15.10
C ARG A 254 1.82 8.46 -15.50
N SER A 255 0.98 7.86 -16.33
CA SER A 255 -0.31 8.44 -16.73
C SER A 255 -1.42 8.25 -15.68
N LEU A 256 -1.18 7.43 -14.67
CA LEU A 256 -2.16 7.20 -13.61
C LEU A 256 -2.26 8.43 -12.69
N PRO A 257 -3.43 8.95 -12.39
CA PRO A 257 -3.59 10.20 -11.63
C PRO A 257 -3.08 10.09 -10.19
N PHE A 258 -2.94 8.87 -9.70
CA PHE A 258 -2.45 8.55 -8.36
C PHE A 258 -0.97 8.12 -8.32
N TYR A 259 -0.27 8.14 -9.45
CA TYR A 259 1.17 7.89 -9.48
C TYR A 259 1.92 8.91 -8.62
N ARG A 260 2.82 8.42 -7.74
CA ARG A 260 3.65 9.26 -6.86
C ARG A 260 5.05 8.70 -6.76
N ASN A 261 6.02 9.43 -7.30
CA ASN A 261 7.45 9.08 -7.27
C ASN A 261 8.28 10.00 -6.35
N SER A 262 7.61 10.67 -5.43
CA SER A 262 8.23 11.66 -4.53
C SER A 262 7.63 11.55 -3.11
N GLU A 263 8.03 12.46 -2.23
CA GLU A 263 7.46 12.62 -0.89
C GLU A 263 5.98 13.04 -0.91
N GLU A 264 5.50 13.58 -2.04
CA GLU A 264 4.10 14.00 -2.16
C GLU A 264 3.17 12.81 -2.04
N VAL A 265 2.20 12.91 -1.11
CA VAL A 265 1.24 11.85 -0.87
C VAL A 265 -0.02 12.00 -1.72
N TYR A 266 -0.52 10.90 -2.25
CA TYR A 266 -1.88 10.84 -2.78
C TYR A 266 -2.86 10.50 -1.65
N LYS A 267 -3.86 11.37 -1.46
CA LYS A 267 -4.87 11.21 -0.40
C LYS A 267 -6.08 10.46 -0.93
N ILE A 268 -6.29 9.24 -0.48
CA ILE A 268 -7.50 8.49 -0.74
C ILE A 268 -8.56 8.92 0.27
N GLN A 269 -9.64 9.54 -0.18
CA GLN A 269 -10.71 10.07 0.64
C GLN A 269 -12.06 9.79 -0.01
N CYS A 270 -12.63 8.61 0.28
CA CYS A 270 -13.97 8.26 -0.18
C CYS A 270 -15.01 9.16 0.50
N PRO A 271 -15.83 9.91 -0.25
CA PRO A 271 -16.96 10.62 0.34
C PRO A 271 -18.03 9.62 0.79
N ILE A 272 -18.79 9.99 1.81
CA ILE A 272 -19.94 9.21 2.27
C ILE A 272 -21.16 9.66 1.49
N LEU A 273 -21.62 8.83 0.55
CA LEU A 273 -22.71 9.15 -0.36
C LEU A 273 -23.83 8.10 -0.27
N SER A 274 -25.06 8.54 -0.42
CA SER A 274 -26.20 7.66 -0.62
C SER A 274 -26.18 7.02 -2.01
N LEU A 275 -26.87 5.90 -2.18
CA LEU A 275 -26.96 5.22 -3.48
C LEU A 275 -27.53 6.15 -4.58
N LYS A 276 -28.51 6.99 -4.24
CA LYS A 276 -29.10 7.95 -5.17
C LYS A 276 -28.10 9.01 -5.63
N GLU A 277 -27.29 9.52 -4.73
CA GLU A 277 -26.23 10.49 -5.05
C GLU A 277 -25.16 9.86 -5.93
N ILE A 278 -24.74 8.62 -5.62
CA ILE A 278 -23.80 7.86 -6.48
C ILE A 278 -24.36 7.68 -7.89
N GLN A 279 -25.63 7.25 -8.02
CA GLN A 279 -26.27 7.07 -9.32
C GLN A 279 -26.38 8.38 -10.09
N ALA A 280 -26.76 9.48 -9.43
CA ALA A 280 -26.85 10.80 -10.03
C ALA A 280 -25.49 11.30 -10.51
N LEU A 281 -24.43 11.16 -9.71
CA LEU A 281 -23.07 11.53 -10.12
C LEU A 281 -22.57 10.67 -11.29
N ASN A 282 -22.80 9.36 -11.25
CA ASN A 282 -22.37 8.43 -12.31
C ASN A 282 -23.02 8.74 -13.67
N SER A 283 -24.25 9.27 -13.69
CA SER A 283 -24.92 9.63 -14.96
C SER A 283 -24.25 10.83 -15.67
N HIS A 284 -23.34 11.56 -14.98
CA HIS A 284 -22.62 12.70 -15.52
C HIS A 284 -21.11 12.45 -15.65
N LEU A 285 -20.63 11.26 -15.22
CA LEU A 285 -19.22 10.90 -15.31
C LEU A 285 -18.97 9.97 -16.52
N PRO A 286 -17.79 10.06 -17.18
CA PRO A 286 -16.72 11.02 -16.90
C PRO A 286 -17.16 12.45 -17.27
N CYS A 287 -16.91 13.39 -16.36
CA CYS A 287 -17.21 14.78 -16.61
C CYS A 287 -16.10 15.47 -17.41
N ILE A 288 -16.47 16.58 -18.06
CA ILE A 288 -15.50 17.43 -18.74
C ILE A 288 -14.57 18.02 -17.70
N VAL A 289 -13.27 17.78 -17.87
CA VAL A 289 -12.20 18.43 -17.12
C VAL A 289 -11.65 19.51 -18.06
N HIS A 290 -11.67 20.76 -17.63
CA HIS A 290 -11.03 21.85 -18.37
C HIS A 290 -9.52 21.65 -18.47
N ASP A 291 -8.87 22.32 -19.42
CA ASP A 291 -7.42 22.22 -19.64
C ASP A 291 -6.57 22.54 -18.39
N ASP A 292 -7.14 23.29 -17.44
CA ASP A 292 -6.54 23.61 -16.14
C ASP A 292 -6.77 22.50 -15.06
N GLY A 293 -7.38 21.39 -15.43
CA GLY A 293 -7.67 20.26 -14.54
C GLY A 293 -8.86 20.47 -13.60
N LYS A 294 -9.65 21.52 -13.78
CA LYS A 294 -10.84 21.79 -12.98
C LYS A 294 -12.08 21.13 -13.56
N LEU A 295 -12.96 20.68 -12.68
CA LEU A 295 -14.29 20.22 -13.05
C LEU A 295 -15.18 21.41 -13.45
N ASP A 296 -16.08 21.15 -14.39
CA ASP A 296 -17.08 22.12 -14.82
C ASP A 296 -17.91 22.64 -13.64
N ASP A 297 -18.10 23.96 -13.56
CA ASP A 297 -18.89 24.61 -12.52
C ASP A 297 -20.37 24.24 -12.60
N GLU A 298 -20.95 24.03 -13.80
CA GLU A 298 -22.31 23.56 -13.98
C GLU A 298 -22.48 22.17 -13.37
N PHE A 299 -21.52 21.25 -13.60
CA PHE A 299 -21.50 19.95 -12.98
C PHE A 299 -21.43 20.05 -11.44
N LEU A 300 -20.53 20.88 -10.91
CA LEU A 300 -20.38 21.06 -9.46
C LEU A 300 -21.62 21.62 -8.77
N ASN A 301 -22.40 22.48 -9.46
CA ASN A 301 -23.59 23.11 -8.92
C ASN A 301 -24.90 22.34 -9.19
N SER A 302 -24.83 21.21 -9.89
CA SER A 302 -26.01 20.41 -10.26
C SER A 302 -26.54 19.50 -9.15
N PHE A 303 -25.79 19.36 -8.06
CA PHE A 303 -26.11 18.40 -6.99
C PHE A 303 -26.23 19.08 -5.61
N PRO A 304 -27.09 18.56 -4.73
CA PRO A 304 -27.19 19.02 -3.34
C PRO A 304 -26.06 18.47 -2.45
N LEU A 305 -24.83 18.54 -2.95
CA LEU A 305 -23.61 18.06 -2.32
C LEU A 305 -22.59 19.18 -2.28
N SER A 306 -21.63 19.11 -1.35
CA SER A 306 -20.51 20.04 -1.37
C SER A 306 -19.62 19.79 -2.59
N ASN A 307 -19.07 20.85 -3.18
CA ASN A 307 -18.11 20.74 -4.28
C ASN A 307 -16.91 19.83 -3.92
N GLN A 308 -16.56 19.76 -2.63
CA GLN A 308 -15.49 18.89 -2.15
C GLN A 308 -15.86 17.41 -2.25
N GLU A 309 -17.09 17.02 -1.90
CA GLU A 309 -17.56 15.64 -2.00
C GLU A 309 -17.66 15.21 -3.47
N ILE A 310 -18.18 16.09 -4.33
CA ILE A 310 -18.26 15.85 -5.79
C ILE A 310 -16.85 15.63 -6.37
N ARG A 311 -15.89 16.50 -6.05
CA ARG A 311 -14.49 16.37 -6.51
C ARG A 311 -13.83 15.09 -6.02
N LYS A 312 -14.02 14.73 -4.74
CA LYS A 312 -13.53 13.47 -4.19
C LYS A 312 -14.11 12.27 -4.92
N TYR A 313 -15.41 12.28 -5.17
CA TYR A 313 -16.07 11.19 -5.90
C TYR A 313 -15.60 11.09 -7.35
N ALA A 314 -15.56 12.21 -8.07
CA ALA A 314 -15.09 12.25 -9.45
C ALA A 314 -13.65 11.76 -9.63
N ALA A 315 -12.78 11.97 -8.63
CA ALA A 315 -11.42 11.45 -8.64
C ALA A 315 -11.34 9.93 -8.39
N LEU A 316 -12.34 9.34 -7.72
CA LEU A 316 -12.28 7.96 -7.21
C LEU A 316 -13.37 7.04 -7.78
N TYR A 317 -14.35 7.55 -8.55
CA TYR A 317 -15.56 6.81 -8.92
C TYR A 317 -15.28 5.45 -9.57
N ARG A 318 -14.22 5.33 -10.38
CA ARG A 318 -13.79 4.06 -11.01
C ARG A 318 -13.38 2.98 -9.99
N TYR A 319 -12.93 3.39 -8.82
CA TYR A 319 -12.45 2.52 -7.74
C TYR A 319 -13.41 2.47 -6.56
N TYR A 320 -14.42 3.34 -6.56
CA TYR A 320 -15.35 3.45 -5.44
C TYR A 320 -16.02 2.10 -5.15
N PRO A 321 -16.10 1.67 -3.88
CA PRO A 321 -16.69 0.38 -3.54
C PRO A 321 -18.21 0.41 -3.73
N ASN A 322 -18.73 -0.60 -4.42
CA ASN A 322 -20.17 -0.81 -4.53
C ASN A 322 -20.59 -1.80 -3.44
N TYR A 323 -21.29 -1.30 -2.44
CA TYR A 323 -21.94 -2.14 -1.44
C TYR A 323 -23.39 -2.36 -1.88
N VAL A 324 -23.68 -3.55 -2.40
CA VAL A 324 -25.03 -3.92 -2.83
C VAL A 324 -25.52 -5.04 -1.95
N GLU A 325 -26.64 -4.83 -1.26
CA GLU A 325 -27.41 -5.88 -0.64
C GLU A 325 -28.14 -6.63 -1.74
N THR A 326 -27.75 -7.87 -1.99
CA THR A 326 -28.44 -8.74 -2.95
C THR A 326 -29.36 -9.65 -2.19
N LEU A 327 -30.67 -9.43 -2.32
CA LEU A 327 -31.68 -10.39 -1.92
C LEU A 327 -31.71 -11.50 -2.99
N LEU A 328 -31.25 -12.70 -2.62
CA LEU A 328 -31.35 -13.90 -3.44
C LEU A 328 -32.71 -14.54 -3.22
#